data_fd7e55c22e3a94db787f47a83d31f57b
#
_entry.id   fd7e55c22e3a94db787f47a83d31f57b
#
_cell.length_a   1.000
_cell.length_b   1.000
_cell.length_c   1.000
_cell.angle_alpha   90.00
_cell.angle_beta   90.00
_cell.angle_gamma   90.00
#
_symmetry.space_group_name_H-M   'P 1'
#
loop_
_entity.id
_entity.type
_entity.pdbx_description
1 polymer ?
#
loop_
_entity_poly.entity_id
_entity_poly.type
_entity_poly.pdbx_seq_one_letter_code
_entity_poly.pdbx_strand_id
1 'polypeptide(L)'
;MDTPYEKLLAKLARADVKFIIVGGVAVALNGFVRTTEDVDILIESSAENIARLLDELTGFGEGHARELSINDFTDSEGAVRIIEDFPLDVFTIMRGKRYADLIGSTKTTRINNVDVRYLDATALIGLKQDSERVQDRIDVSALRSLQNREST
;
A
#
# COMPACT_ATOMS: atom_id res chain seq x y z
N MET A 1 -10.58 -4.75 16.61
CA MET A 1 -10.77 -3.31 16.75
C MET A 1 -10.21 -2.62 15.51
N ASP A 2 -11.00 -1.75 14.88
CA ASP A 2 -10.62 -1.18 13.61
C ASP A 2 -9.77 0.07 13.80
N THR A 3 -8.55 0.04 13.29
CA THR A 3 -7.72 1.24 13.23
C THR A 3 -8.25 2.18 12.14
N PRO A 4 -7.91 3.49 12.20
CA PRO A 4 -8.33 4.42 11.13
C PRO A 4 -7.90 3.96 9.74
N TYR A 5 -6.68 3.42 9.59
CA TYR A 5 -6.21 2.98 8.27
C TYR A 5 -6.94 1.72 7.80
N GLU A 6 -7.32 0.82 8.70
CA GLU A 6 -8.11 -0.35 8.32
C GLU A 6 -9.49 0.05 7.77
N LYS A 7 -10.11 1.05 8.38
CA LYS A 7 -11.39 1.60 7.90
C LYS A 7 -11.24 2.17 6.49
N LEU A 8 -10.16 2.92 6.23
CA LEU A 8 -9.92 3.49 4.92
C LEU A 8 -9.67 2.41 3.88
N LEU A 9 -8.81 1.45 4.18
CA LEU A 9 -8.48 0.38 3.23
C LEU A 9 -9.73 -0.43 2.86
N ALA A 10 -10.57 -0.74 3.83
CA ALA A 10 -11.83 -1.44 3.58
C ALA A 10 -12.78 -0.58 2.73
N LYS A 11 -12.86 0.72 2.99
CA LYS A 11 -13.68 1.65 2.21
C LYS A 11 -13.25 1.70 0.76
N LEU A 12 -11.94 1.78 0.51
CA LEU A 12 -11.40 1.78 -0.85
C LEU A 12 -11.70 0.46 -1.58
N ALA A 13 -11.54 -0.66 -0.89
CA ALA A 13 -11.81 -1.97 -1.47
C ALA A 13 -13.29 -2.15 -1.82
N ARG A 14 -14.20 -1.70 -0.97
CA ARG A 14 -15.64 -1.76 -1.23
C ARG A 14 -16.06 -0.91 -2.42
N ALA A 15 -15.33 0.17 -2.68
CA ALA A 15 -15.58 1.05 -3.81
C ALA A 15 -14.90 0.60 -5.10
N ASP A 16 -14.29 -0.57 -5.11
CA ASP A 16 -13.57 -1.14 -6.26
C ASP A 16 -12.38 -0.29 -6.72
N VAL A 17 -11.76 0.44 -5.81
CA VAL A 17 -10.49 1.09 -6.11
C VAL A 17 -9.42 0.01 -6.29
N LYS A 18 -8.67 0.10 -7.38
CA LYS A 18 -7.60 -0.86 -7.67
C LYS A 18 -6.32 -0.40 -6.98
N PHE A 19 -5.96 -1.09 -5.91
CA PHE A 19 -4.76 -0.78 -5.14
C PHE A 19 -4.17 -2.03 -4.51
N ILE A 20 -2.88 -1.94 -4.16
CA ILE A 20 -2.13 -2.97 -3.46
C ILE A 20 -1.48 -2.31 -2.24
N ILE A 21 -1.65 -2.88 -1.05
CA ILE A 21 -0.92 -2.43 0.13
C ILE A 21 0.56 -2.80 -0.07
N VAL A 22 1.43 -1.81 0.07
CA VAL A 22 2.88 -1.99 0.01
C VAL A 22 3.51 -1.44 1.30
N GLY A 23 4.81 -1.35 1.37
CA GLY A 23 5.48 -0.76 2.54
C GLY A 23 5.32 -1.55 3.83
N GLY A 24 5.41 -0.85 4.97
CA GLY A 24 5.45 -1.46 6.30
C GLY A 24 4.23 -2.29 6.68
N VAL A 25 3.04 -1.85 6.27
CA VAL A 25 1.82 -2.62 6.54
C VAL A 25 1.84 -3.97 5.81
N ALA A 26 2.31 -3.98 4.55
CA ALA A 26 2.45 -5.23 3.80
C ALA A 26 3.51 -6.14 4.43
N VAL A 27 4.61 -5.58 4.94
CA VAL A 27 5.63 -6.35 5.67
C VAL A 27 5.00 -7.03 6.88
N ALA A 28 4.20 -6.28 7.65
CA ALA A 28 3.52 -6.83 8.83
C ALA A 28 2.53 -7.93 8.46
N LEU A 29 1.78 -7.75 7.36
CA LEU A 29 0.84 -8.76 6.89
C LEU A 29 1.53 -10.04 6.42
N ASN A 30 2.80 -9.96 6.02
CA ASN A 30 3.61 -11.14 5.68
C ASN A 30 4.25 -11.80 6.91
N GLY A 31 4.02 -11.27 8.11
CA GLY A 31 4.43 -11.91 9.35
C GLY A 31 5.50 -11.18 10.18
N PHE A 32 6.12 -10.14 9.63
CA PHE A 32 7.08 -9.34 10.40
C PHE A 32 6.39 -8.11 10.99
N VAL A 33 5.81 -8.30 12.18
CA VAL A 33 5.07 -7.23 12.86
C VAL A 33 6.06 -6.24 13.48
N ARG A 34 5.96 -4.99 13.05
CA ARG A 34 6.72 -3.88 13.61
C ARG A 34 5.88 -2.61 13.61
N THR A 35 6.33 -1.60 14.35
CA THR A 35 5.64 -0.32 14.35
C THR A 35 5.73 0.31 12.97
N THR A 36 4.59 0.75 12.44
CA THR A 36 4.52 1.48 11.19
C THR A 36 3.53 2.63 11.37
N GLU A 37 3.93 3.83 10.99
CA GLU A 37 3.10 5.03 11.10
C GLU A 37 2.37 5.32 9.80
N ASP A 38 3.01 5.01 8.67
CA ASP A 38 2.52 5.33 7.35
C ASP A 38 1.82 4.14 6.72
N VAL A 39 0.81 4.43 5.92
CA VAL A 39 0.17 3.42 5.07
C VAL A 39 0.56 3.74 3.63
N ASP A 40 1.15 2.76 2.95
CA ASP A 40 1.60 2.92 1.57
C ASP A 40 0.75 2.04 0.66
N ILE A 41 0.18 2.64 -0.39
CA ILE A 41 -0.56 1.89 -1.41
C ILE A 41 -0.03 2.22 -2.80
N LEU A 42 -0.04 1.21 -3.66
CA LEU A 42 0.27 1.35 -5.09
C LEU A 42 -1.03 1.21 -5.85
N ILE A 43 -1.40 2.22 -6.64
CA ILE A 43 -2.68 2.23 -7.36
C ILE A 43 -2.47 2.04 -8.86
N GLU A 44 -3.50 1.51 -9.51
CA GLU A 44 -3.59 1.57 -10.96
C GLU A 44 -3.78 3.04 -11.36
N SER A 45 -3.01 3.50 -12.34
CA SER A 45 -2.89 4.93 -12.65
C SER A 45 -3.89 5.44 -13.70
N SER A 46 -4.94 4.67 -14.01
CA SER A 46 -5.98 5.17 -14.92
C SER A 46 -6.74 6.34 -14.28
N ALA A 47 -7.18 7.28 -15.11
CA ALA A 47 -7.96 8.42 -14.64
C ALA A 47 -9.22 7.98 -13.90
N GLU A 48 -9.88 6.92 -14.38
CA GLU A 48 -11.06 6.36 -13.74
C GLU A 48 -10.77 5.88 -12.32
N ASN A 49 -9.67 5.14 -12.14
CA ASN A 49 -9.30 4.62 -10.84
C ASN A 49 -8.89 5.73 -9.87
N ILE A 50 -8.14 6.73 -10.36
CA ILE A 50 -7.75 7.88 -9.55
C ILE A 50 -8.98 8.68 -9.12
N ALA A 51 -9.93 8.90 -10.02
CA ALA A 51 -11.18 9.59 -9.68
C ALA A 51 -11.95 8.84 -8.60
N ARG A 52 -12.02 7.52 -8.71
CA ARG A 52 -12.69 6.67 -7.73
C ARG A 52 -12.00 6.75 -6.36
N LEU A 53 -10.66 6.73 -6.35
CA LEU A 53 -9.87 6.92 -5.13
C LEU A 53 -10.16 8.27 -4.49
N LEU A 54 -10.14 9.35 -5.26
CA LEU A 54 -10.36 10.70 -4.75
C LEU A 54 -11.77 10.86 -4.18
N ASP A 55 -12.79 10.29 -4.83
CA ASP A 55 -14.15 10.32 -4.32
C ASP A 55 -14.24 9.73 -2.92
N GLU A 56 -13.56 8.59 -2.70
CA GLU A 56 -13.58 7.94 -1.40
C GLU A 56 -12.75 8.69 -0.36
N LEU A 57 -11.62 9.26 -0.76
CA LEU A 57 -10.75 10.01 0.15
C LEU A 57 -11.39 11.32 0.60
N THR A 58 -12.13 12.01 -0.27
CA THR A 58 -12.79 13.26 0.10
C THR A 58 -13.87 13.06 1.14
N GLY A 59 -14.48 11.88 1.20
CA GLY A 59 -15.47 11.51 2.20
C GLY A 59 -14.90 10.88 3.46
N PHE A 60 -13.57 10.79 3.59
CA PHE A 60 -12.93 10.14 4.71
C PHE A 60 -12.28 11.15 5.66
N GLY A 61 -12.42 10.93 6.96
CA GLY A 61 -11.83 11.78 7.99
C GLY A 61 -12.27 13.22 7.86
N GLU A 62 -11.35 14.15 7.88
CA GLU A 62 -11.61 15.58 7.72
C GLU A 62 -11.63 16.03 6.25
N GLY A 63 -11.43 15.09 5.34
CA GLY A 63 -11.50 15.37 3.90
C GLY A 63 -10.33 16.18 3.37
N HIS A 64 -9.13 15.95 3.88
CA HIS A 64 -7.93 16.68 3.46
C HIS A 64 -7.59 16.47 1.98
N ALA A 65 -8.13 15.42 1.37
CA ALA A 65 -7.91 15.14 -0.05
C ALA A 65 -8.76 16.02 -1.00
N ARG A 66 -9.63 16.87 -0.47
CA ARG A 66 -10.55 17.68 -1.29
C ARG A 66 -9.82 18.64 -2.25
N GLU A 67 -8.60 19.03 -1.92
CA GLU A 67 -7.80 19.92 -2.76
C GLU A 67 -7.04 19.19 -3.86
N LEU A 68 -7.04 17.86 -3.84
CA LEU A 68 -6.34 17.05 -4.83
C LEU A 68 -7.18 16.86 -6.09
N SER A 69 -6.50 16.77 -7.22
CA SER A 69 -7.11 16.45 -8.51
C SER A 69 -6.38 15.27 -9.15
N ILE A 70 -6.94 14.73 -10.23
CA ILE A 70 -6.31 13.64 -10.98
C ILE A 70 -4.89 14.04 -11.43
N ASN A 71 -4.68 15.31 -11.75
CA ASN A 71 -3.40 15.80 -12.23
C ASN A 71 -2.29 15.77 -11.17
N ASP A 72 -2.63 15.66 -9.90
CA ASP A 72 -1.63 15.51 -8.83
C ASP A 72 -0.98 14.12 -8.81
N PHE A 73 -1.61 13.15 -9.47
CA PHE A 73 -1.13 11.78 -9.56
C PHE A 73 -0.41 11.59 -10.89
N THR A 74 0.85 12.03 -10.94
CA THR A 74 1.65 11.90 -12.14
C THR A 74 2.21 10.48 -12.28
N ASP A 75 2.55 10.11 -13.50
CA ASP A 75 3.12 8.79 -13.79
C ASP A 75 4.63 8.83 -13.53
N SER A 76 5.00 8.95 -12.27
CA SER A 76 6.38 9.13 -11.82
C SER A 76 6.61 8.49 -10.45
N GLU A 77 7.88 8.29 -10.11
CA GLU A 77 8.28 7.84 -8.77
C GLU A 77 7.92 8.87 -7.72
N GLY A 78 7.75 8.40 -6.50
CA GLY A 78 7.38 9.23 -5.38
C GLY A 78 5.89 9.10 -5.04
N ALA A 79 5.52 9.61 -3.88
CA ALA A 79 4.17 9.46 -3.35
C ALA A 79 3.42 10.78 -3.31
N VAL A 80 2.10 10.70 -3.48
CA VAL A 80 1.19 11.77 -3.04
C VAL A 80 0.82 11.44 -1.60
N ARG A 81 1.16 12.33 -0.67
CA ARG A 81 0.90 12.11 0.76
C ARG A 81 -0.34 12.86 1.20
N ILE A 82 -1.23 12.14 1.85
CA ILE A 82 -2.46 12.67 2.44
C ILE A 82 -2.41 12.35 3.92
N ILE A 83 -2.53 13.38 4.77
CA ILE A 83 -2.46 13.22 6.22
C ILE A 83 -3.85 13.38 6.82
N GLU A 84 -4.36 12.29 7.41
CA GLU A 84 -5.54 12.28 8.26
C GLU A 84 -5.07 11.91 9.67
N ASP A 85 -5.69 10.93 10.33
CA ASP A 85 -5.19 10.40 11.60
C ASP A 85 -3.87 9.63 11.42
N PHE A 86 -3.51 9.36 10.17
CA PHE A 86 -2.30 8.66 9.76
C PHE A 86 -1.87 9.19 8.40
N PRO A 87 -0.55 9.14 8.08
CA PRO A 87 -0.10 9.47 6.72
C PRO A 87 -0.44 8.33 5.76
N LEU A 88 -1.08 8.68 4.63
CA LEU A 88 -1.32 7.77 3.52
C LEU A 88 -0.44 8.22 2.35
N ASP A 89 0.43 7.33 1.89
CA ASP A 89 1.28 7.58 0.73
C ASP A 89 0.77 6.78 -0.45
N VAL A 90 0.40 7.47 -1.52
CA VAL A 90 -0.16 6.86 -2.73
C VAL A 90 0.86 6.91 -3.85
N PHE A 91 1.22 5.73 -4.35
CA PHE A 91 2.19 5.57 -5.44
C PHE A 91 1.49 5.11 -6.71
N THR A 92 1.96 5.61 -7.85
CA THR A 92 1.58 5.06 -9.17
C THR A 92 2.71 4.22 -9.77
N ILE A 93 3.95 4.51 -9.36
CA ILE A 93 5.15 3.74 -9.71
C ILE A 93 5.99 3.60 -8.45
N MET A 94 6.53 2.41 -8.23
CA MET A 94 7.44 2.15 -7.12
C MET A 94 8.61 1.31 -7.63
N ARG A 95 9.83 1.87 -7.58
CA ARG A 95 11.05 1.21 -8.06
C ARG A 95 10.89 0.67 -9.50
N GLY A 96 10.28 1.48 -10.37
CA GLY A 96 10.03 1.12 -11.76
C GLY A 96 8.87 0.18 -11.99
N LYS A 97 8.14 -0.22 -10.95
CA LYS A 97 7.03 -1.17 -11.05
C LYS A 97 5.69 -0.45 -10.90
N ARG A 98 4.72 -0.85 -11.70
CA ARG A 98 3.35 -0.34 -11.69
C ARG A 98 2.40 -1.40 -11.11
N TYR A 99 1.17 -1.00 -10.86
CA TYR A 99 0.12 -1.91 -10.39
C TYR A 99 0.03 -3.16 -11.27
N ALA A 100 0.02 -3.00 -12.59
CA ALA A 100 -0.09 -4.13 -13.52
C ALA A 100 1.09 -5.11 -13.39
N ASP A 101 2.27 -4.60 -13.06
CA ASP A 101 3.46 -5.46 -12.89
C ASP A 101 3.40 -6.29 -11.62
N LEU A 102 2.73 -5.80 -10.59
CA LEU A 102 2.79 -6.39 -9.24
C LEU A 102 1.50 -7.10 -8.84
N ILE A 103 0.39 -6.92 -9.56
CA ILE A 103 -0.90 -7.50 -9.16
C ILE A 103 -0.85 -9.03 -9.06
N GLY A 104 -0.03 -9.69 -9.86
CA GLY A 104 0.16 -11.14 -9.81
C GLY A 104 0.99 -11.62 -8.63
N SER A 105 1.62 -10.72 -7.89
CA SER A 105 2.48 -11.02 -6.74
C SER A 105 1.81 -10.55 -5.44
N THR A 106 0.50 -10.71 -5.34
CA THR A 106 -0.28 -10.27 -4.18
C THR A 106 -0.95 -11.44 -3.48
N LYS A 107 -1.22 -11.23 -2.19
CA LYS A 107 -2.09 -12.06 -1.38
C LYS A 107 -3.27 -11.21 -0.92
N THR A 108 -4.28 -11.84 -0.37
CA THR A 108 -5.44 -11.12 0.18
C THR A 108 -5.57 -11.34 1.67
N THR A 109 -6.08 -10.33 2.36
CA THR A 109 -6.46 -10.43 3.77
C THR A 109 -7.85 -9.82 3.95
N ARG A 110 -8.58 -10.29 4.95
CA ARG A 110 -9.90 -9.72 5.27
C ARG A 110 -9.73 -8.56 6.23
N ILE A 111 -10.21 -7.40 5.82
CA ILE A 111 -10.26 -6.21 6.66
C ILE A 111 -11.71 -5.72 6.64
N ASN A 112 -12.37 -5.69 7.81
CA ASN A 112 -13.77 -5.27 7.92
C ASN A 112 -14.70 -5.96 6.91
N ASN A 113 -14.54 -7.27 6.78
CA ASN A 113 -15.37 -8.14 5.92
C ASN A 113 -15.21 -7.91 4.42
N VAL A 114 -14.12 -7.30 3.98
CA VAL A 114 -13.79 -7.15 2.55
C VAL A 114 -12.36 -7.63 2.31
N ASP A 115 -12.12 -8.23 1.14
CA ASP A 115 -10.79 -8.67 0.76
C ASP A 115 -9.95 -7.49 0.29
N VAL A 116 -8.75 -7.38 0.85
CA VAL A 116 -7.79 -6.32 0.50
C VAL A 116 -6.49 -6.99 0.06
N ARG A 117 -5.91 -6.51 -1.03
CA ARG A 117 -4.67 -7.06 -1.57
C ARG A 117 -3.45 -6.41 -0.97
N TYR A 118 -2.45 -7.22 -0.68
CA TYR A 118 -1.14 -6.73 -0.23
C TYR A 118 -0.04 -7.47 -0.97
N LEU A 119 1.08 -6.79 -1.14
CA LEU A 119 2.21 -7.35 -1.86
C LEU A 119 2.83 -8.49 -1.07
N ASP A 120 3.17 -9.60 -1.75
CA ASP A 120 3.76 -10.75 -1.09
C ASP A 120 5.23 -10.50 -0.70
N ALA A 121 5.79 -11.41 0.12
CA ALA A 121 7.14 -11.25 0.65
C ALA A 121 8.19 -11.20 -0.46
N THR A 122 8.07 -12.03 -1.48
CA THR A 122 9.03 -12.09 -2.59
C THR A 122 9.09 -10.75 -3.33
N ALA A 123 7.95 -10.18 -3.64
CA ALA A 123 7.90 -8.89 -4.33
C ALA A 123 8.38 -7.74 -3.44
N LEU A 124 8.05 -7.75 -2.14
CA LEU A 124 8.56 -6.76 -1.19
C LEU A 124 10.08 -6.81 -1.10
N ILE A 125 10.67 -8.00 -1.02
CA ILE A 125 12.11 -8.16 -1.03
C ILE A 125 12.70 -7.55 -2.31
N GLY A 126 12.09 -7.84 -3.45
CA GLY A 126 12.55 -7.29 -4.73
C GLY A 126 12.57 -5.77 -4.77
N LEU A 127 11.59 -5.12 -4.14
CA LEU A 127 11.54 -3.65 -4.08
C LEU A 127 12.54 -3.05 -3.10
N LYS A 128 12.92 -3.78 -2.05
CA LYS A 128 13.69 -3.25 -0.92
C LYS A 128 15.16 -3.69 -0.90
N GLN A 129 15.52 -4.77 -1.62
CA GLN A 129 16.82 -5.44 -1.44
C GLN A 129 18.04 -4.57 -1.77
N ASP A 130 17.89 -3.61 -2.66
CA ASP A 130 19.00 -2.73 -3.06
C ASP A 130 18.94 -1.35 -2.37
N SER A 131 18.06 -1.21 -1.39
CA SER A 131 17.91 0.04 -0.65
C SER A 131 19.03 0.24 0.35
N GLU A 132 19.45 1.49 0.49
CA GLU A 132 20.43 1.88 1.52
C GLU A 132 19.76 2.19 2.87
N ARG A 133 18.42 2.28 2.91
CA ARG A 133 17.69 2.54 4.14
C ARG A 133 17.82 1.37 5.11
N VAL A 134 18.13 1.68 6.36
CA VAL A 134 18.30 0.66 7.41
C VAL A 134 17.01 -0.15 7.58
N GLN A 135 15.86 0.52 7.62
CA GLN A 135 14.58 -0.18 7.80
C GLN A 135 14.30 -1.16 6.66
N ASP A 136 14.62 -0.82 5.42
CA ASP A 136 14.42 -1.72 4.29
C ASP A 136 15.32 -2.96 4.39
N ARG A 137 16.55 -2.80 4.87
CA ARG A 137 17.45 -3.93 5.10
C ARG A 137 16.95 -4.85 6.20
N ILE A 138 16.40 -4.28 7.27
CA ILE A 138 15.78 -5.06 8.36
C ILE A 138 14.59 -5.84 7.83
N ASP A 139 13.73 -5.20 7.05
CA ASP A 139 12.55 -5.82 6.45
C ASP A 139 12.95 -6.99 5.55
N VAL A 140 13.95 -6.82 4.69
CA VAL A 140 14.44 -7.87 3.79
C VAL A 140 14.94 -9.07 4.59
N SER A 141 15.76 -8.81 5.61
CA SER A 141 16.31 -9.88 6.45
C SER A 141 15.19 -10.66 7.15
N ALA A 142 14.22 -9.95 7.72
CA ALA A 142 13.09 -10.59 8.41
C ALA A 142 12.21 -11.40 7.45
N LEU A 143 11.90 -10.86 6.28
CA LEU A 143 11.08 -11.54 5.27
C LEU A 143 11.77 -12.79 4.74
N ARG A 144 13.07 -12.73 4.48
CA ARG A 144 13.84 -13.91 4.06
C ARG A 144 13.87 -15.00 5.13
N SER A 145 14.01 -14.62 6.39
CA SER A 145 13.94 -15.59 7.50
C SER A 145 12.59 -16.27 7.58
N LEU A 146 11.50 -15.53 7.39
CA LEU A 146 10.14 -16.09 7.40
C LEU A 146 9.93 -17.05 6.23
N GLN A 147 10.41 -16.71 5.04
CA GLN A 147 10.33 -17.58 3.87
C GLN A 147 11.10 -18.88 4.09
N ASN A 148 12.28 -18.81 4.69
CA ASN A 148 13.09 -20.00 4.98
C ASN A 148 12.40 -20.94 5.97
N ARG A 149 11.66 -20.39 6.95
CA ARG A 149 10.87 -21.20 7.89
C ARG A 149 9.71 -21.91 7.20
N GLU A 150 9.04 -21.23 6.26
CA GLU A 150 7.94 -21.82 5.51
C GLU A 150 8.42 -22.94 4.57
N SER A 151 9.67 -22.91 4.13
CA SER A 151 10.26 -23.88 3.23
C SER A 151 10.71 -25.17 3.94
N THR A 152 10.70 -25.19 5.26
CA THR A 152 11.04 -26.35 6.07
C THR A 152 9.79 -26.92 6.74
#